data_571fca6e474da0904e853f471fd4b8df
#
_entry.id   571fca6e474da0904e853f471fd4b8df
#
_cell.length_a   1.000
_cell.length_b   1.000
_cell.length_c   1.000
_cell.angle_alpha   90.00
_cell.angle_beta   90.00
_cell.angle_gamma   90.00
#
_symmetry.space_group_name_H-M   'P 1'
#
loop_
_entity.id
_entity.type
_entity.pdbx_description
1 polymer ?
#
loop_
_entity_poly.entity_id
_entity_poly.type
_entity_poly.pdbx_seq_one_letter_code
_entity_poly.pdbx_strand_id
1 'polypeptide(L)'
;THMLNSKGRIQSELTITRFPNNIFYVLSSTASEIRDFDWFNRHLSKGETVNIKNVTKDYGVLVLAGPKSRKVLSQLTSQNLNNNDFPWLKGKEILINKIPVRALRVNYVGELGWELHHPISQMESLYDSIYEAGKKENIINFGTYAVNSLRMEKAYRGWGAELTGEIGLVEAGMDRFFNLKKKNNFFGAKALQNKVQSGV
;
A
#
# COMPACT_ATOMS: atom_id res chain seq x y z
N THR A 1 5.69 -3.30 3.72
CA THR A 1 6.27 -4.35 4.58
C THR A 1 5.84 -5.73 4.13
N HIS A 2 6.50 -6.77 4.65
CA HIS A 2 6.20 -8.15 4.33
C HIS A 2 5.80 -8.92 5.58
N MET A 3 4.82 -9.78 5.47
CA MET A 3 4.62 -10.87 6.42
C MET A 3 5.57 -12.01 6.07
N LEU A 4 6.18 -12.63 7.08
CA LEU A 4 7.05 -13.78 6.89
C LEU A 4 6.42 -15.03 7.51
N ASN A 5 6.79 -16.19 6.98
CA ASN A 5 6.49 -17.47 7.60
C ASN A 5 7.63 -17.91 8.55
N SER A 6 7.47 -19.03 9.22
CA SER A 6 8.48 -19.57 10.17
C SER A 6 9.85 -19.84 9.54
N LYS A 7 9.91 -20.00 8.21
CA LYS A 7 11.15 -20.22 7.43
C LYS A 7 11.80 -18.91 6.96
N GLY A 8 11.26 -17.73 7.36
CA GLY A 8 11.74 -16.42 6.93
C GLY A 8 11.45 -16.09 5.46
N ARG A 9 10.53 -16.83 4.83
CA ARG A 9 10.07 -16.57 3.45
C ARG A 9 8.87 -15.65 3.45
N ILE A 10 8.63 -14.99 2.32
CA ILE A 10 7.54 -14.03 2.16
C ILE A 10 6.20 -14.76 2.17
N GLN A 11 5.34 -14.43 3.12
CA GLN A 11 3.97 -14.94 3.21
C GLN A 11 2.98 -14.03 2.46
N SER A 12 3.17 -12.73 2.59
CA SER A 12 2.41 -11.71 1.85
C SER A 12 3.15 -10.37 1.85
N GLU A 13 2.80 -9.51 0.90
CA GLU A 13 3.24 -8.14 0.83
C GLU A 13 2.10 -7.21 1.27
N LEU A 14 2.42 -6.24 2.12
CA LEU A 14 1.43 -5.36 2.73
C LEU A 14 1.85 -3.90 2.68
N THR A 15 0.86 -3.03 2.49
CA THR A 15 0.96 -1.63 2.88
C THR A 15 0.18 -1.42 4.17
N ILE A 16 0.84 -0.90 5.21
CA ILE A 16 0.22 -0.65 6.52
C ILE A 16 0.29 0.84 6.81
N THR A 17 -0.86 1.48 6.96
CA THR A 17 -0.97 2.89 7.31
C THR A 17 -1.59 3.02 8.69
N ARG A 18 -0.88 3.67 9.63
CA ARG A 18 -1.43 3.99 10.94
C ARG A 18 -2.14 5.34 10.87
N PHE A 19 -3.42 5.32 11.17
CA PHE A 19 -4.26 6.51 11.38
C PHE A 19 -4.40 6.84 12.87
N PRO A 20 -5.02 7.98 13.25
CA PRO A 20 -5.37 8.30 14.64
C PRO A 20 -6.18 7.19 15.31
N ASN A 21 -6.28 7.23 16.64
CA ASN A 21 -7.07 6.28 17.45
C ASN A 21 -6.64 4.81 17.31
N ASN A 22 -5.35 4.58 17.05
CA ASN A 22 -4.77 3.23 16.87
C ASN A 22 -5.42 2.40 15.76
N ILE A 23 -5.93 3.06 14.73
CA ILE A 23 -6.45 2.40 13.54
C ILE A 23 -5.28 2.07 12.61
N PHE A 24 -5.15 0.81 12.25
CA PHE A 24 -4.20 0.33 11.24
C PHE A 24 -4.98 -0.08 9.99
N TYR A 25 -4.77 0.64 8.92
CA TYR A 25 -5.35 0.34 7.61
C TYR A 25 -4.36 -0.51 6.83
N VAL A 26 -4.75 -1.74 6.54
CA VAL A 26 -3.88 -2.75 5.93
C VAL A 26 -4.38 -3.06 4.54
N LEU A 27 -3.49 -3.02 3.57
CA LEU A 27 -3.75 -3.37 2.19
C LEU A 27 -2.88 -4.56 1.81
N SER A 28 -3.47 -5.53 1.14
CA SER A 28 -2.78 -6.67 0.53
C SER A 28 -3.29 -6.91 -0.89
N SER A 29 -2.69 -7.85 -1.60
CA SER A 29 -3.18 -8.25 -2.92
C SER A 29 -4.61 -8.79 -2.82
N THR A 30 -5.49 -8.36 -3.72
CA THR A 30 -6.89 -8.83 -3.79
C THR A 30 -6.98 -10.36 -3.86
N ALA A 31 -6.08 -11.01 -4.58
CA ALA A 31 -6.03 -12.48 -4.66
C ALA A 31 -5.70 -13.15 -3.32
N SER A 32 -5.19 -12.40 -2.35
CA SER A 32 -4.78 -12.90 -1.04
C SER A 32 -5.76 -12.52 0.08
N GLU A 33 -6.88 -11.84 -0.20
CA GLU A 33 -7.81 -11.29 0.78
C GLU A 33 -8.17 -12.28 1.89
N ILE A 34 -8.72 -13.43 1.52
CA ILE A 34 -9.19 -14.45 2.48
C ILE A 34 -8.01 -15.04 3.25
N ARG A 35 -6.92 -15.39 2.54
CA ARG A 35 -5.72 -15.98 3.14
C ARG A 35 -5.08 -15.04 4.16
N ASP A 36 -4.93 -13.78 3.82
CA ASP A 36 -4.26 -12.81 4.67
C ASP A 36 -5.14 -12.43 5.87
N PHE A 37 -6.46 -12.32 5.68
CA PHE A 37 -7.41 -12.12 6.77
C PHE A 37 -7.38 -13.29 7.79
N ASP A 38 -7.39 -14.53 7.30
CA ASP A 38 -7.27 -15.73 8.12
C ASP A 38 -5.90 -15.79 8.83
N TRP A 39 -4.82 -15.42 8.15
CA TRP A 39 -3.49 -15.34 8.76
C TRP A 39 -3.45 -14.39 9.96
N PHE A 40 -4.01 -13.17 9.83
CA PHE A 40 -4.08 -12.24 10.93
C PHE A 40 -4.86 -12.81 12.11
N ASN A 41 -6.04 -13.39 11.87
CA ASN A 41 -6.87 -13.95 12.93
C ASN A 41 -6.18 -15.11 13.68
N ARG A 42 -5.45 -15.97 12.98
CA ARG A 42 -4.71 -17.08 13.59
C ARG A 42 -3.51 -16.65 14.43
N HIS A 43 -2.98 -15.46 14.17
CA HIS A 43 -1.80 -14.96 14.87
C HIS A 43 -2.13 -13.94 15.97
N LEU A 44 -3.41 -13.73 16.28
CA LEU A 44 -3.81 -12.99 17.47
C LEU A 44 -3.45 -13.79 18.72
N SER A 45 -2.73 -13.14 19.62
CA SER A 45 -2.35 -13.74 20.89
C SER A 45 -3.52 -13.72 21.88
N LYS A 46 -3.58 -14.69 22.79
CA LYS A 46 -4.58 -14.67 23.87
C LYS A 46 -4.38 -13.42 24.73
N GLY A 47 -5.45 -12.65 24.91
CA GLY A 47 -5.44 -11.42 25.71
C GLY A 47 -5.18 -10.13 24.90
N GLU A 48 -4.90 -10.21 23.61
CA GLU A 48 -4.88 -9.02 22.75
C GLU A 48 -6.32 -8.55 22.48
N THR A 49 -6.57 -7.25 22.70
CA THR A 49 -7.85 -6.60 22.39
C THR A 49 -7.76 -5.92 21.01
N VAL A 50 -7.63 -6.74 19.98
CA VAL A 50 -7.56 -6.28 18.58
C VAL A 50 -8.82 -6.72 17.85
N ASN A 51 -9.46 -5.76 17.18
CA ASN A 51 -10.59 -6.04 16.30
C ASN A 51 -10.12 -5.93 14.83
N ILE A 52 -10.22 -7.01 14.08
CA ILE A 52 -9.87 -7.05 12.66
C ILE A 52 -11.15 -7.08 11.85
N LYS A 53 -11.33 -6.06 11.00
CA LYS A 53 -12.49 -5.95 10.10
C LYS A 53 -12.03 -5.99 8.66
N ASN A 54 -12.60 -6.89 7.85
CA ASN A 54 -12.47 -6.85 6.40
C ASN A 54 -13.40 -5.76 5.84
N VAL A 55 -12.83 -4.80 5.14
CA VAL A 55 -13.54 -3.65 4.55
C VAL A 55 -13.36 -3.58 3.02
N THR A 56 -12.89 -4.65 2.40
CA THR A 56 -12.58 -4.71 0.95
C THR A 56 -13.78 -4.29 0.10
N LYS A 57 -14.99 -4.67 0.48
CA LYS A 57 -16.22 -4.36 -0.25
C LYS A 57 -16.78 -2.95 0.06
N ASP A 58 -16.29 -2.32 1.12
CA ASP A 58 -16.76 -1.00 1.55
C ASP A 58 -16.03 0.13 0.80
N TYR A 59 -14.84 -0.15 0.26
CA TYR A 59 -13.95 0.84 -0.35
C TYR A 59 -13.62 0.52 -1.81
N GLY A 60 -13.59 1.59 -2.62
CA GLY A 60 -12.93 1.61 -3.91
C GLY A 60 -11.58 2.33 -3.83
N VAL A 61 -10.74 2.13 -4.82
CA VAL A 61 -9.42 2.77 -4.93
C VAL A 61 -9.22 3.36 -6.31
N LEU A 62 -8.93 4.65 -6.37
CA LEU A 62 -8.44 5.32 -7.57
C LEU A 62 -6.97 5.70 -7.37
N VAL A 63 -6.15 5.46 -8.38
CA VAL A 63 -4.75 5.88 -8.38
C VAL A 63 -4.58 7.09 -9.27
N LEU A 64 -4.19 8.23 -8.68
CA LEU A 64 -3.80 9.42 -9.42
C LEU A 64 -2.28 9.54 -9.38
N ALA A 65 -1.61 9.31 -10.51
CA ALA A 65 -0.15 9.27 -10.59
C ALA A 65 0.37 10.10 -11.77
N GLY A 66 1.63 10.52 -11.65
CA GLY A 66 2.34 11.32 -12.66
C GLY A 66 2.79 12.68 -12.12
N PRO A 67 3.69 13.37 -12.84
CA PRO A 67 4.32 14.60 -12.35
C PRO A 67 3.34 15.73 -12.08
N LYS A 68 2.16 15.72 -12.73
CA LYS A 68 1.11 16.72 -12.55
C LYS A 68 0.01 16.31 -11.57
N SER A 69 0.08 15.12 -10.98
CA SER A 69 -0.96 14.60 -10.07
C SER A 69 -1.25 15.53 -8.90
N ARG A 70 -0.23 16.17 -8.32
CA ARG A 70 -0.42 17.18 -7.26
C ARG A 70 -1.22 18.38 -7.74
N LYS A 71 -0.94 18.87 -8.93
CA LYS A 71 -1.64 20.02 -9.52
C LYS A 71 -3.11 19.72 -9.73
N VAL A 72 -3.42 18.51 -10.18
CA VAL A 72 -4.81 18.05 -10.34
C VAL A 72 -5.49 17.94 -8.98
N LEU A 73 -4.89 17.22 -8.05
CA LEU A 73 -5.48 16.96 -6.73
C LEU A 73 -5.69 18.25 -5.92
N SER A 74 -4.78 19.22 -6.02
CA SER A 74 -4.88 20.51 -5.31
C SER A 74 -6.10 21.35 -5.70
N GLN A 75 -6.72 21.09 -6.85
CA GLN A 75 -7.94 21.77 -7.27
C GLN A 75 -9.19 21.24 -6.55
N LEU A 76 -9.11 20.06 -5.97
CA LEU A 76 -10.24 19.31 -5.44
C LEU A 76 -10.26 19.21 -3.90
N THR A 77 -9.19 19.65 -3.24
CA THR A 77 -9.06 19.60 -1.79
C THR A 77 -8.41 20.87 -1.23
N SER A 78 -8.82 21.27 -0.04
CA SER A 78 -8.17 22.35 0.71
C SER A 78 -6.92 21.90 1.46
N GLN A 79 -6.61 20.60 1.45
CA GLN A 79 -5.43 20.06 2.12
C GLN A 79 -4.16 20.51 1.41
N ASN A 80 -3.17 20.91 2.19
CA ASN A 80 -1.85 21.17 1.65
C ASN A 80 -1.18 19.85 1.27
N LEU A 81 -0.85 19.70 -0.02
CA LEU A 81 -0.26 18.50 -0.62
C LEU A 81 1.24 18.62 -0.85
N ASN A 82 1.91 19.65 -0.32
CA ASN A 82 3.36 19.80 -0.44
C ASN A 82 4.11 18.67 0.29
N ASN A 83 5.42 18.59 0.09
CA ASN A 83 6.22 17.50 0.65
C ASN A 83 6.36 17.57 2.18
N ASN A 84 6.27 18.76 2.80
CA ASN A 84 6.39 18.91 4.23
C ASN A 84 5.11 18.46 4.94
N ASP A 85 3.95 18.86 4.40
CA ASP A 85 2.66 18.55 5.01
C ASP A 85 2.17 17.14 4.64
N PHE A 86 2.47 16.68 3.44
CA PHE A 86 2.09 15.35 2.98
C PHE A 86 3.32 14.62 2.38
N PRO A 87 4.29 14.20 3.23
CA PRO A 87 5.49 13.52 2.76
C PRO A 87 5.19 12.15 2.14
N TRP A 88 6.14 11.62 1.38
CA TRP A 88 6.07 10.26 0.84
C TRP A 88 5.85 9.22 1.95
N LEU A 89 5.09 8.18 1.66
CA LEU A 89 4.63 7.12 2.59
C LEU A 89 3.68 7.62 3.69
N LYS A 90 3.17 8.84 3.61
CA LYS A 90 2.15 9.33 4.55
C LYS A 90 0.75 8.97 4.05
N GLY A 91 -0.12 8.57 4.99
CA GLY A 91 -1.56 8.50 4.78
C GLY A 91 -2.28 9.61 5.55
N LYS A 92 -3.31 10.19 4.95
CA LYS A 92 -4.21 11.17 5.57
C LYS A 92 -5.65 10.91 5.19
N GLU A 93 -6.57 11.19 6.09
CA GLU A 93 -7.98 11.35 5.75
C GLU A 93 -8.21 12.79 5.31
N ILE A 94 -8.71 12.97 4.10
CA ILE A 94 -8.94 14.28 3.48
C ILE A 94 -10.33 14.31 2.82
N LEU A 95 -10.81 15.49 2.52
CA LEU A 95 -11.98 15.67 1.67
C LEU A 95 -11.53 16.02 0.25
N ILE A 96 -12.00 15.27 -0.72
CA ILE A 96 -11.86 15.57 -2.15
C ILE A 96 -13.25 15.87 -2.68
N ASN A 97 -13.50 17.11 -3.09
CA ASN A 97 -14.82 17.56 -3.51
C ASN A 97 -15.95 17.12 -2.56
N LYS A 98 -15.74 17.28 -1.22
CA LYS A 98 -16.60 16.84 -0.12
C LYS A 98 -16.68 15.32 0.11
N ILE A 99 -16.06 14.50 -0.71
CA ILE A 99 -16.00 13.05 -0.54
C ILE A 99 -14.90 12.70 0.47
N PRO A 100 -15.19 11.93 1.54
CA PRO A 100 -14.16 11.49 2.48
C PRO A 100 -13.25 10.44 1.83
N VAL A 101 -11.94 10.70 1.84
CA VAL A 101 -10.93 9.86 1.18
C VAL A 101 -9.76 9.62 2.12
N ARG A 102 -9.36 8.37 2.26
CA ARG A 102 -8.05 8.01 2.79
C ARG A 102 -7.04 8.11 1.67
N ALA A 103 -6.32 9.19 1.62
CA ALA A 103 -5.29 9.42 0.62
C ALA A 103 -3.94 8.89 1.13
N LEU A 104 -3.36 7.94 0.43
CA LEU A 104 -2.05 7.39 0.73
C LEU A 104 -1.06 7.89 -0.32
N ARG A 105 0.00 8.58 0.10
CA ARG A 105 1.01 9.05 -0.85
C ARG A 105 1.97 7.93 -1.22
N VAL A 106 1.43 6.94 -1.86
CA VAL A 106 2.10 5.77 -2.43
C VAL A 106 1.50 5.45 -3.79
N ASN A 107 2.20 4.72 -4.60
CA ASN A 107 1.69 4.06 -5.79
C ASN A 107 2.71 3.02 -6.28
N TYR A 108 2.27 2.18 -7.19
CA TYR A 108 3.08 1.08 -7.72
C TYR A 108 3.75 1.41 -9.06
N VAL A 109 3.66 2.66 -9.52
CA VAL A 109 4.28 3.10 -10.79
C VAL A 109 5.55 3.95 -10.60
N GLY A 110 5.90 4.28 -9.35
CA GLY A 110 7.12 5.00 -9.01
C GLY A 110 7.14 6.47 -9.42
N GLU A 111 5.97 7.07 -9.61
CA GLU A 111 5.78 8.48 -9.92
C GLU A 111 5.24 9.25 -8.71
N LEU A 112 5.15 10.58 -8.79
CA LEU A 112 4.37 11.35 -7.84
C LEU A 112 2.92 10.92 -7.92
N GLY A 113 2.29 10.62 -6.78
CA GLY A 113 0.89 10.22 -6.81
C GLY A 113 0.34 9.76 -5.48
N TRP A 114 -0.94 9.44 -5.51
CA TRP A 114 -1.71 8.98 -4.37
C TRP A 114 -2.63 7.83 -4.74
N GLU A 115 -2.76 6.87 -3.85
CA GLU A 115 -3.90 5.97 -3.81
C GLU A 115 -5.01 6.64 -3.02
N LEU A 116 -6.18 6.75 -3.61
CA LEU A 116 -7.35 7.45 -3.08
C LEU A 116 -8.42 6.41 -2.73
N HIS A 117 -8.42 5.97 -1.48
CA HIS A 117 -9.38 5.01 -0.95
C HIS A 117 -10.62 5.74 -0.47
N HIS A 118 -11.77 5.40 -1.00
CA HIS A 118 -13.03 6.10 -0.80
C HIS A 118 -14.20 5.11 -0.64
N PRO A 119 -15.32 5.52 -0.04
CA PRO A 119 -16.52 4.68 -0.02
C PRO A 119 -16.89 4.24 -1.43
N ILE A 120 -17.16 2.96 -1.63
CA ILE A 120 -17.42 2.39 -2.96
C ILE A 120 -18.58 3.10 -3.68
N SER A 121 -19.58 3.56 -2.94
CA SER A 121 -20.72 4.33 -3.47
C SER A 121 -20.35 5.70 -4.06
N GLN A 122 -19.14 6.19 -3.80
CA GLN A 122 -18.64 7.48 -4.29
C GLN A 122 -17.65 7.35 -5.46
N MET A 123 -17.46 6.14 -5.98
CA MET A 123 -16.45 5.83 -7.01
C MET A 123 -16.62 6.71 -8.26
N GLU A 124 -17.81 6.72 -8.82
CA GLU A 124 -18.12 7.47 -10.03
C GLU A 124 -17.93 8.98 -9.83
N SER A 125 -18.53 9.53 -8.76
CA SER A 125 -18.42 10.95 -8.44
C SER A 125 -16.97 11.41 -8.21
N LEU A 126 -16.16 10.59 -7.55
CA LEU A 126 -14.75 10.89 -7.33
C LEU A 126 -13.95 10.81 -8.62
N TYR A 127 -14.19 9.77 -9.42
CA TYR A 127 -13.54 9.61 -10.73
C TYR A 127 -13.82 10.80 -11.63
N ASP A 128 -15.08 11.18 -11.79
CA ASP A 128 -15.49 12.30 -12.64
C ASP A 128 -14.86 13.62 -12.18
N SER A 129 -14.86 13.87 -10.87
CA SER A 129 -14.23 15.06 -10.28
C SER A 129 -12.74 15.15 -10.63
N ILE A 130 -12.00 14.02 -10.48
CA ILE A 130 -10.56 13.95 -10.78
C ILE A 130 -10.32 14.11 -12.28
N TYR A 131 -11.13 13.44 -13.10
CA TYR A 131 -10.97 13.46 -14.55
C TYR A 131 -11.22 14.89 -15.11
N GLU A 132 -12.30 15.55 -14.66
CA GLU A 132 -12.59 16.94 -15.05
C GLU A 132 -11.46 17.91 -14.64
N ALA A 133 -10.99 17.83 -13.39
CA ALA A 133 -9.88 18.66 -12.93
C ALA A 133 -8.59 18.41 -13.70
N GLY A 134 -8.40 17.17 -14.18
CA GLY A 134 -7.21 16.76 -14.91
C GLY A 134 -7.21 17.06 -16.41
N LYS A 135 -8.34 17.42 -17.03
CA LYS A 135 -8.44 17.66 -18.48
C LYS A 135 -7.42 18.66 -19.01
N LYS A 136 -7.24 19.79 -18.33
CA LYS A 136 -6.25 20.82 -18.69
C LYS A 136 -4.80 20.35 -18.54
N GLU A 137 -4.57 19.29 -17.81
CA GLU A 137 -3.26 18.70 -17.58
C GLU A 137 -3.00 17.46 -18.46
N ASN A 138 -3.92 17.17 -19.38
CA ASN A 138 -3.90 16.01 -20.25
C ASN A 138 -3.94 14.68 -19.48
N ILE A 139 -4.83 14.58 -18.50
CA ILE A 139 -5.05 13.33 -17.78
C ILE A 139 -5.55 12.25 -18.72
N ILE A 140 -5.02 11.04 -18.56
CA ILE A 140 -5.45 9.87 -19.32
C ILE A 140 -5.68 8.70 -18.37
N ASN A 141 -6.54 7.79 -18.75
CA ASN A 141 -6.68 6.51 -18.05
C ASN A 141 -5.57 5.56 -18.46
N PHE A 142 -5.09 4.76 -17.50
CA PHE A 142 -4.13 3.69 -17.77
C PHE A 142 -4.56 2.41 -17.04
N GLY A 143 -4.28 1.28 -17.64
CA GLY A 143 -4.69 -0.03 -17.16
C GLY A 143 -3.53 -0.86 -16.60
N THR A 144 -3.84 -2.09 -16.21
CA THR A 144 -2.91 -3.03 -15.56
C THR A 144 -1.63 -3.30 -16.36
N TYR A 145 -1.71 -3.38 -17.68
CA TYR A 145 -0.51 -3.59 -18.53
C TYR A 145 0.44 -2.41 -18.46
N ALA A 146 -0.08 -1.17 -18.49
CA ALA A 146 0.75 0.02 -18.32
C ALA A 146 1.37 0.08 -16.91
N VAL A 147 0.57 -0.24 -15.87
CA VAL A 147 1.08 -0.34 -14.49
C VAL A 147 2.24 -1.34 -14.40
N ASN A 148 2.11 -2.52 -15.04
CA ASN A 148 3.15 -3.53 -15.02
C ASN A 148 4.44 -3.06 -15.70
N SER A 149 4.37 -2.35 -16.83
CA SER A 149 5.54 -1.75 -17.47
C SER A 149 6.20 -0.69 -16.59
N LEU A 150 5.41 0.23 -16.05
CA LEU A 150 5.90 1.34 -15.22
C LEU A 150 6.57 0.86 -13.91
N ARG A 151 5.97 -0.13 -13.24
CA ARG A 151 6.57 -0.71 -12.03
C ARG A 151 7.91 -1.39 -12.32
N MET A 152 8.02 -2.04 -13.47
CA MET A 152 9.26 -2.72 -13.88
C MET A 152 10.39 -1.74 -14.15
N GLU A 153 10.12 -0.57 -14.72
CA GLU A 153 11.11 0.50 -14.89
C GLU A 153 11.74 0.95 -13.55
N LYS A 154 11.02 0.79 -12.46
CA LYS A 154 11.48 1.10 -11.10
C LYS A 154 11.98 -0.14 -10.33
N ALA A 155 12.06 -1.29 -10.98
CA ALA A 155 12.38 -2.58 -10.36
C ALA A 155 11.46 -2.92 -9.17
N TYR A 156 10.20 -2.48 -9.18
CA TYR A 156 9.21 -2.87 -8.18
C TYR A 156 8.73 -4.29 -8.48
N ARG A 157 8.83 -5.14 -7.49
CA ARG A 157 8.46 -6.55 -7.60
C ARG A 157 6.98 -6.74 -7.36
N GLY A 158 6.38 -7.68 -8.09
CA GLY A 158 4.96 -8.02 -7.98
C GLY A 158 4.72 -9.28 -7.17
N TRP A 159 3.74 -9.25 -6.27
CA TRP A 159 3.27 -10.44 -5.59
C TRP A 159 2.62 -11.41 -6.60
N GLY A 160 3.02 -12.67 -6.53
CA GLY A 160 2.57 -13.72 -7.45
C GLY A 160 3.39 -13.81 -8.75
N ALA A 161 4.26 -12.83 -9.02
CA ALA A 161 5.20 -12.86 -10.13
C ALA A 161 6.63 -13.08 -9.61
N GLU A 162 7.27 -12.03 -9.09
CA GLU A 162 8.63 -12.10 -8.56
C GLU A 162 8.67 -12.41 -7.05
N LEU A 163 7.59 -12.15 -6.31
CA LEU A 163 7.48 -12.45 -4.89
C LEU A 163 6.47 -13.58 -4.68
N THR A 164 6.93 -14.68 -4.08
CA THR A 164 6.12 -15.85 -3.75
C THR A 164 6.48 -16.38 -2.37
N GLY A 165 5.70 -17.34 -1.87
CA GLY A 165 5.99 -18.02 -0.60
C GLY A 165 7.25 -18.90 -0.60
N GLU A 166 7.92 -19.04 -1.74
CA GLU A 166 9.17 -19.80 -1.89
C GLU A 166 10.40 -18.90 -1.82
N ILE A 167 10.23 -17.58 -1.92
CA ILE A 167 11.29 -16.60 -1.98
C ILE A 167 11.42 -15.88 -0.63
N GLY A 168 12.64 -15.65 -0.18
CA GLY A 168 12.96 -14.82 0.98
C GLY A 168 13.26 -13.37 0.61
N LEU A 169 13.30 -12.49 1.61
CA LEU A 169 13.59 -11.08 1.40
C LEU A 169 14.99 -10.82 0.87
N VAL A 170 15.98 -11.62 1.29
CA VAL A 170 17.37 -11.51 0.85
C VAL A 170 17.48 -11.92 -0.62
N GLU A 171 16.91 -13.07 -0.97
CA GLU A 171 16.88 -13.58 -2.34
C GLU A 171 16.18 -12.60 -3.31
N ALA A 172 15.16 -11.90 -2.82
CA ALA A 172 14.44 -10.88 -3.57
C ALA A 172 15.17 -9.51 -3.64
N GLY A 173 16.32 -9.33 -2.97
CA GLY A 173 17.02 -8.05 -2.86
C GLY A 173 16.18 -6.98 -2.14
N MET A 174 15.44 -7.38 -1.10
CA MET A 174 14.50 -6.53 -0.36
C MET A 174 15.04 -6.11 1.01
N ASP A 175 16.37 -6.01 1.16
CA ASP A 175 17.06 -5.74 2.44
C ASP A 175 16.58 -4.46 3.11
N ARG A 176 16.25 -3.45 2.33
CA ARG A 176 15.71 -2.17 2.83
C ARG A 176 14.34 -2.27 3.53
N PHE A 177 13.63 -3.38 3.37
CA PHE A 177 12.28 -3.56 3.90
C PHE A 177 12.23 -4.31 5.22
N PHE A 178 13.36 -4.76 5.77
CA PHE A 178 13.41 -5.39 7.09
C PHE A 178 14.47 -4.73 7.99
N ASN A 179 14.26 -4.84 9.29
CA ASN A 179 15.19 -4.34 10.30
C ASN A 179 15.38 -5.38 11.41
N LEU A 180 16.51 -6.10 11.35
CA LEU A 180 16.87 -7.11 12.37
C LEU A 180 17.25 -6.50 13.72
N LYS A 181 17.53 -5.20 13.81
CA LYS A 181 17.81 -4.48 15.05
C LYS A 181 16.55 -4.00 15.78
N LYS A 182 15.37 -4.34 15.30
CA LYS A 182 14.10 -3.97 15.91
C LYS A 182 14.01 -4.56 17.32
N LYS A 183 13.62 -3.73 18.32
CA LYS A 183 13.52 -4.17 19.73
C LYS A 183 12.57 -5.35 19.94
N ASN A 184 11.42 -5.32 19.24
CA ASN A 184 10.45 -6.40 19.31
C ASN A 184 10.74 -7.38 18.18
N ASN A 185 10.84 -8.66 18.55
CA ASN A 185 10.99 -9.72 17.56
C ASN A 185 9.73 -9.81 16.68
N PHE A 186 9.88 -10.36 15.49
CA PHE A 186 8.78 -10.57 14.54
C PHE A 186 8.82 -12.02 14.05
N PHE A 187 7.70 -12.50 13.59
CA PHE A 187 7.57 -13.86 13.09
C PHE A 187 8.52 -14.09 11.90
N GLY A 188 9.31 -15.19 11.97
CA GLY A 188 10.33 -15.49 10.96
C GLY A 188 11.67 -14.76 11.12
N ALA A 189 11.84 -13.88 12.11
CA ALA A 189 13.06 -13.08 12.29
C ALA A 189 14.34 -13.92 12.42
N LYS A 190 14.31 -15.00 13.23
CA LYS A 190 15.47 -15.88 13.42
C LYS A 190 15.89 -16.56 12.11
N ALA A 191 14.93 -17.05 11.33
CA ALA A 191 15.21 -17.68 10.06
C ALA A 191 15.77 -16.67 9.04
N LEU A 192 15.23 -15.45 9.00
CA LEU A 192 15.74 -14.36 8.18
C LEU A 192 17.17 -13.96 8.58
N GLN A 193 17.45 -13.87 9.89
CA GLN A 193 18.80 -13.57 10.40
C GLN A 193 19.82 -14.60 9.95
N ASN A 194 19.48 -15.88 10.03
CA ASN A 194 20.37 -16.96 9.57
C ASN A 194 20.66 -16.82 8.06
N LYS A 195 19.65 -16.51 7.25
CA LYS A 195 19.83 -16.29 5.80
C LYS A 195 20.74 -15.10 5.50
N VAL A 196 20.59 -13.99 6.22
CA VAL A 196 21.47 -12.82 6.06
C VAL A 196 22.92 -13.16 6.41
N GLN A 197 23.16 -14.02 7.41
CA GLN A 197 24.49 -14.43 7.84
C GLN A 197 25.13 -15.44 6.89
N SER A 198 24.35 -16.33 6.29
CA SER A 198 24.88 -17.37 5.36
C SER A 198 25.22 -16.81 3.99
N GLY A 199 24.73 -15.63 3.65
CA GLY A 199 24.91 -15.04 2.32
C GLY A 199 24.30 -15.94 1.25
N VAL A 200 23.02 -15.91 1.06
CA VAL A 200 22.27 -16.77 0.12
C VAL A 200 22.92 -16.85 -1.23
#